data_35c1702c19830d1f9661daed7cf4f49f
#
_entry.id   35c1702c19830d1f9661daed7cf4f49f
#
_cell.length_a   1.000
_cell.length_b   1.000
_cell.length_c   1.000
_cell.angle_alpha   90.00
_cell.angle_beta   90.00
_cell.angle_gamma   90.00
#
_symmetry.space_group_name_H-M   'P 1'
#
loop_
_entity.id
_entity.type
_entity.pdbx_description
1 polymer ?
#
loop_
_entity_poly.entity_id
_entity_poly.type
_entity_poly.pdbx_seq_one_letter_code
_entity_poly.pdbx_strand_id
1 'polypeptide(L)'
;MRRDYHRWFAQSLGRDMELLTFGHAGQPFIVFPTSEGAFYEYEDRGMVEAIADKIEAGVMQLCCVSTVDAESFFARGIGPRDRVERYLAYERYLMTDVVSFVQHGSGWPTAGVTGCDFGAYHAFTMALRHPDRFTTCITMGGTFDITRFLDGYSDLDSYLFSPLQFLPHLTDPWYLDRFRANKWVLAVGEHDVFRADTEEAAHLLSAKGTSVSLHIWGHGTMHDWPDWQRMAKAYVP
;
A
#
# COMPACT_ATOMS: atom_id res chain seq x y z
N MET A 1 2.28 -11.05 -21.65
CA MET A 1 2.69 -10.06 -20.63
C MET A 1 4.14 -10.33 -20.19
N ARG A 2 5.00 -9.29 -20.13
CA ARG A 2 6.38 -9.42 -19.60
C ARG A 2 6.30 -9.63 -18.09
N ARG A 3 7.07 -10.59 -17.55
CA ARG A 3 7.20 -10.93 -16.14
C ARG A 3 8.67 -11.15 -15.82
N ASP A 4 9.21 -10.38 -14.88
CA ASP A 4 10.60 -10.51 -14.45
C ASP A 4 10.67 -10.67 -12.93
N TYR A 5 11.61 -11.53 -12.47
CA TYR A 5 11.92 -11.72 -11.05
C TYR A 5 13.19 -10.99 -10.70
N HIS A 6 13.19 -10.32 -9.53
CA HIS A 6 14.32 -9.57 -9.02
C HIS A 6 14.61 -9.93 -7.57
N ARG A 7 15.89 -9.94 -7.21
CA ARG A 7 16.37 -10.18 -5.86
C ARG A 7 17.66 -9.41 -5.63
N TRP A 8 17.76 -8.73 -4.50
CA TRP A 8 18.98 -8.05 -4.06
C TRP A 8 19.05 -7.93 -2.55
N PHE A 9 20.25 -7.69 -2.02
CA PHE A 9 20.47 -7.49 -0.61
C PHE A 9 20.03 -6.07 -0.19
N ALA A 10 19.04 -5.99 0.69
CA ALA A 10 18.52 -4.75 1.25
C ALA A 10 19.32 -4.37 2.49
N GLN A 11 20.16 -3.34 2.38
CA GLN A 11 21.06 -2.92 3.47
C GLN A 11 20.28 -2.53 4.74
N SER A 12 19.17 -1.79 4.61
CA SER A 12 18.34 -1.37 5.74
C SER A 12 17.70 -2.53 6.49
N LEU A 13 17.50 -3.67 5.82
CA LEU A 13 16.86 -4.86 6.36
C LEU A 13 17.85 -5.96 6.75
N GLY A 14 19.12 -5.88 6.26
CA GLY A 14 20.14 -6.87 6.52
C GLY A 14 19.88 -8.24 5.90
N ARG A 15 19.07 -8.31 4.83
CA ARG A 15 18.70 -9.54 4.14
C ARG A 15 18.38 -9.30 2.66
N ASP A 16 18.33 -10.39 1.90
CA ASP A 16 17.80 -10.34 0.55
C ASP A 16 16.29 -10.07 0.54
N MET A 17 15.89 -9.20 -0.37
CA MET A 17 14.48 -8.92 -0.67
C MET A 17 14.17 -9.29 -2.11
N GLU A 18 12.93 -9.69 -2.35
CA GLU A 18 12.46 -10.22 -3.63
C GLU A 18 11.25 -9.45 -4.11
N LEU A 19 11.10 -9.32 -5.42
CA LEU A 19 9.94 -8.73 -6.06
C LEU A 19 9.71 -9.29 -7.46
N LEU A 20 8.48 -9.14 -7.96
CA LEU A 20 8.09 -9.42 -9.33
C LEU A 20 7.70 -8.12 -10.03
N THR A 21 8.07 -8.00 -11.30
CA THR A 21 7.55 -6.94 -12.15
C THR A 21 6.73 -7.50 -13.30
N PHE A 22 5.64 -6.80 -13.65
CA PHE A 22 4.75 -7.16 -14.75
C PHE A 22 4.52 -5.93 -15.62
N GLY A 23 4.54 -6.14 -16.95
CA GLY A 23 4.33 -5.07 -17.92
C GLY A 23 5.63 -4.54 -18.52
N HIS A 24 5.49 -3.54 -19.39
CA HIS A 24 6.60 -2.99 -20.18
C HIS A 24 6.54 -1.47 -20.36
N ALA A 25 5.41 -0.86 -20.01
CA ALA A 25 5.16 0.58 -20.18
C ALA A 25 4.03 1.05 -19.27
N GLY A 26 3.79 2.36 -19.23
CA GLY A 26 2.74 3.00 -18.43
C GLY A 26 3.18 3.34 -17.02
N GLN A 27 2.24 3.86 -16.24
CA GLN A 27 2.51 4.26 -14.85
C GLN A 27 2.88 3.04 -14.00
N PRO A 28 4.01 3.07 -13.27
CA PRO A 28 4.36 1.98 -12.37
C PRO A 28 3.51 2.03 -11.09
N PHE A 29 3.09 0.86 -10.64
CA PHE A 29 2.41 0.66 -9.36
C PHE A 29 3.22 -0.29 -8.47
N ILE A 30 3.55 0.15 -7.25
CA ILE A 30 4.06 -0.74 -6.21
C ILE A 30 2.86 -1.41 -5.56
N VAL A 31 2.89 -2.75 -5.55
CA VAL A 31 1.82 -3.60 -5.04
C VAL A 31 2.30 -4.26 -3.75
N PHE A 32 1.58 -4.00 -2.68
CA PHE A 32 1.84 -4.63 -1.38
C PHE A 32 0.95 -5.87 -1.21
N PRO A 33 1.50 -7.01 -0.76
CA PRO A 33 0.72 -8.21 -0.48
C PRO A 33 -0.15 -8.02 0.78
N THR A 34 -1.02 -8.99 1.04
CA THR A 34 -1.83 -9.02 2.28
C THR A 34 -0.96 -9.32 3.51
N SER A 35 -1.57 -9.40 4.68
CA SER A 35 -0.90 -9.71 5.96
C SER A 35 0.07 -10.88 5.84
N GLU A 36 1.34 -10.65 6.19
CA GLU A 36 2.43 -11.66 6.12
C GLU A 36 2.64 -12.27 4.71
N GLY A 37 2.03 -11.67 3.67
CA GLY A 37 2.09 -12.16 2.30
C GLY A 37 3.46 -11.94 1.62
N ALA A 38 3.66 -12.60 0.49
CA ALA A 38 4.89 -12.55 -0.28
C ALA A 38 4.69 -11.84 -1.63
N PHE A 39 5.80 -11.46 -2.25
CA PHE A 39 5.83 -10.74 -3.54
C PHE A 39 5.09 -11.44 -4.69
N TYR A 40 4.88 -12.75 -4.62
CA TYR A 40 4.19 -13.54 -5.63
C TYR A 40 2.68 -13.71 -5.36
N GLU A 41 2.20 -13.31 -4.18
CA GLU A 41 0.81 -13.53 -3.78
C GLU A 41 -0.20 -12.88 -4.74
N TYR A 42 0.07 -11.67 -5.19
CA TYR A 42 -0.82 -10.94 -6.11
C TYR A 42 -0.99 -11.67 -7.45
N GLU A 43 0.07 -12.36 -7.93
CA GLU A 43 0.02 -13.26 -9.09
C GLU A 43 -0.77 -14.53 -8.75
N ASP A 44 -0.40 -15.24 -7.68
CA ASP A 44 -1.00 -16.53 -7.29
C ASP A 44 -2.50 -16.43 -7.01
N ARG A 45 -2.94 -15.27 -6.56
CA ARG A 45 -4.36 -14.97 -6.29
C ARG A 45 -5.12 -14.41 -7.49
N GLY A 46 -4.55 -14.44 -8.68
CA GLY A 46 -5.21 -14.02 -9.91
C GLY A 46 -5.44 -12.51 -10.06
N MET A 47 -4.83 -11.70 -9.21
CA MET A 47 -4.98 -10.24 -9.27
C MET A 47 -4.29 -9.66 -10.51
N VAL A 48 -3.12 -10.19 -10.87
CA VAL A 48 -2.40 -9.79 -12.09
C VAL A 48 -3.23 -10.14 -13.33
N GLU A 49 -3.83 -11.32 -13.36
CA GLU A 49 -4.69 -11.76 -14.47
C GLU A 49 -5.95 -10.89 -14.58
N ALA A 50 -6.53 -10.49 -13.45
CA ALA A 50 -7.73 -9.64 -13.43
C ALA A 50 -7.55 -8.28 -14.14
N ILE A 51 -6.31 -7.78 -14.23
CA ILE A 51 -5.95 -6.50 -14.87
C ILE A 51 -4.95 -6.67 -16.02
N ALA A 52 -4.80 -7.90 -16.54
CA ALA A 52 -3.82 -8.23 -17.57
C ALA A 52 -3.99 -7.39 -18.85
N ASP A 53 -5.23 -7.11 -19.23
CA ASP A 53 -5.55 -6.27 -20.38
C ASP A 53 -4.93 -4.87 -20.32
N LYS A 54 -4.93 -4.26 -19.14
CA LYS A 54 -4.34 -2.93 -18.89
C LYS A 54 -2.82 -2.97 -18.89
N ILE A 55 -2.23 -4.01 -18.32
CA ILE A 55 -0.78 -4.22 -18.29
C ILE A 55 -0.25 -4.49 -19.70
N GLU A 56 -0.93 -5.35 -20.48
CA GLU A 56 -0.55 -5.68 -21.85
C GLU A 56 -0.73 -4.50 -22.80
N ALA A 57 -1.74 -3.67 -22.59
CA ALA A 57 -1.93 -2.42 -23.31
C ALA A 57 -0.87 -1.34 -22.98
N GLY A 58 0.00 -1.58 -21.99
CA GLY A 58 1.01 -0.62 -21.56
C GLY A 58 0.45 0.62 -20.85
N VAL A 59 -0.75 0.52 -20.28
CA VAL A 59 -1.35 1.59 -19.47
C VAL A 59 -0.66 1.69 -18.13
N MET A 60 -0.26 0.55 -17.58
CA MET A 60 0.40 0.44 -16.29
C MET A 60 1.38 -0.73 -16.25
N GLN A 61 2.24 -0.70 -15.26
CA GLN A 61 3.12 -1.81 -14.89
C GLN A 61 3.13 -2.03 -13.38
N LEU A 62 3.32 -3.27 -12.93
CA LEU A 62 3.32 -3.63 -11.54
C LEU A 62 4.73 -3.93 -11.02
N CYS A 63 4.97 -3.57 -9.76
CA CYS A 63 6.12 -3.99 -8.97
C CYS A 63 5.58 -4.60 -7.66
N CYS A 64 5.42 -5.91 -7.61
CA CYS A 64 4.90 -6.64 -6.46
C CYS A 64 6.05 -6.93 -5.49
N VAL A 65 6.00 -6.34 -4.30
CA VAL A 65 7.09 -6.39 -3.30
C VAL A 65 6.82 -7.40 -2.19
N SER A 66 7.88 -7.90 -1.56
CA SER A 66 7.78 -8.60 -0.27
C SER A 66 7.60 -7.60 0.86
N THR A 67 6.98 -8.06 1.97
CA THR A 67 6.90 -7.31 3.22
C THR A 67 7.83 -7.85 4.30
N VAL A 68 7.84 -7.18 5.45
CA VAL A 68 8.50 -7.61 6.69
C VAL A 68 7.49 -7.81 7.82
N ASP A 69 6.24 -8.05 7.50
CA ASP A 69 5.14 -8.11 8.47
C ASP A 69 5.41 -9.11 9.59
N ALA A 70 5.86 -10.32 9.24
CA ALA A 70 6.22 -11.37 10.20
C ALA A 70 7.41 -10.99 11.11
N GLU A 71 8.21 -9.98 10.72
CA GLU A 71 9.35 -9.47 11.48
C GLU A 71 9.05 -8.11 12.13
N SER A 72 7.89 -7.49 11.83
CA SER A 72 7.43 -6.21 12.33
C SER A 72 6.11 -6.34 13.10
N PHE A 73 5.02 -5.78 12.62
CA PHE A 73 3.75 -5.72 13.36
C PHE A 73 3.16 -7.09 13.73
N PHE A 74 3.41 -8.13 12.94
CA PHE A 74 2.95 -9.50 13.22
C PHE A 74 3.98 -10.33 13.99
N ALA A 75 5.17 -9.79 14.25
CA ALA A 75 6.23 -10.52 14.95
C ALA A 75 5.81 -10.91 16.37
N ARG A 76 6.05 -12.18 16.70
CA ARG A 76 5.80 -12.71 18.05
C ARG A 76 7.11 -12.73 18.83
N GLY A 77 7.03 -12.39 20.11
CA GLY A 77 8.19 -12.49 21.03
C GLY A 77 9.17 -11.32 20.98
N ILE A 78 8.87 -10.26 20.22
CA ILE A 78 9.61 -9.00 20.28
C ILE A 78 8.69 -7.87 20.76
N GLY A 79 9.28 -6.83 21.35
CA GLY A 79 8.55 -5.69 21.87
C GLY A 79 7.96 -4.81 20.76
N PRO A 80 6.93 -4.00 21.07
CA PRO A 80 6.29 -3.14 20.07
C PRO A 80 7.27 -2.09 19.48
N ARG A 81 8.23 -1.61 20.26
CA ARG A 81 9.28 -0.73 19.76
C ARG A 81 10.10 -1.40 18.65
N ASP A 82 10.52 -2.64 18.85
CA ASP A 82 11.33 -3.37 17.85
C ASP A 82 10.53 -3.63 16.59
N ARG A 83 9.20 -3.87 16.72
CA ARG A 83 8.26 -3.99 15.59
C ARG A 83 8.24 -2.69 14.77
N VAL A 84 8.14 -1.54 15.43
CA VAL A 84 8.14 -0.21 14.78
C VAL A 84 9.50 0.07 14.13
N GLU A 85 10.62 -0.19 14.81
CA GLU A 85 11.96 -0.03 14.24
C GLU A 85 12.17 -0.90 13.00
N ARG A 86 11.66 -2.14 13.01
CA ARG A 86 11.71 -3.04 11.84
C ARG A 86 10.88 -2.50 10.68
N TYR A 87 9.71 -1.95 10.94
CA TYR A 87 8.89 -1.33 9.91
C TYR A 87 9.52 -0.04 9.35
N LEU A 88 10.18 0.76 10.18
CA LEU A 88 10.96 1.92 9.76
C LEU A 88 12.13 1.52 8.83
N ALA A 89 12.77 0.39 9.11
CA ALA A 89 13.80 -0.16 8.22
C ALA A 89 13.22 -0.62 6.87
N TYR A 90 11.99 -1.15 6.87
CA TYR A 90 11.25 -1.49 5.65
C TYR A 90 10.88 -0.25 4.82
N GLU A 91 10.37 0.81 5.46
CA GLU A 91 10.13 2.09 4.78
C GLU A 91 11.39 2.60 4.08
N ARG A 92 12.56 2.55 4.76
CA ARG A 92 13.85 2.93 4.14
C ARG A 92 14.16 2.08 2.92
N TYR A 93 13.99 0.76 3.01
CA TYR A 93 14.16 -0.14 1.85
C TYR A 93 13.25 0.27 0.69
N LEU A 94 11.96 0.50 0.95
CA LEU A 94 11.03 0.93 -0.09
C LEU A 94 11.48 2.23 -0.76
N MET A 95 11.89 3.22 0.03
CA MET A 95 12.24 4.55 -0.49
C MET A 95 13.59 4.58 -1.18
N THR A 96 14.60 3.86 -0.68
CA THR A 96 15.95 3.88 -1.25
C THR A 96 16.12 2.90 -2.40
N ASP A 97 15.59 1.69 -2.27
CA ASP A 97 15.84 0.59 -3.21
C ASP A 97 14.69 0.44 -4.21
N VAL A 98 13.45 0.21 -3.71
CA VAL A 98 12.31 -0.11 -4.59
C VAL A 98 11.88 1.11 -5.42
N VAL A 99 11.71 2.28 -4.81
CA VAL A 99 11.30 3.49 -5.53
C VAL A 99 12.35 3.87 -6.57
N SER A 100 13.64 3.80 -6.22
CA SER A 100 14.75 4.08 -7.16
C SER A 100 14.77 3.08 -8.31
N PHE A 101 14.57 1.79 -8.03
CA PHE A 101 14.48 0.74 -9.05
C PHE A 101 13.30 0.99 -10.00
N VAL A 102 12.11 1.28 -9.46
CA VAL A 102 10.89 1.54 -10.23
C VAL A 102 11.04 2.79 -11.11
N GLN A 103 11.56 3.88 -10.55
CA GLN A 103 11.78 5.13 -11.29
C GLN A 103 12.79 4.95 -12.44
N HIS A 104 13.91 4.26 -12.16
CA HIS A 104 14.94 4.02 -13.18
C HIS A 104 14.42 3.09 -14.28
N GLY A 105 13.73 2.02 -13.93
CA GLY A 105 13.21 1.02 -14.86
C GLY A 105 12.06 1.53 -15.74
N SER A 106 11.18 2.37 -15.18
CA SER A 106 10.00 2.89 -15.88
C SER A 106 10.20 4.24 -16.54
N GLY A 107 11.17 5.02 -16.08
CA GLY A 107 11.36 6.42 -16.49
C GLY A 107 10.31 7.39 -15.89
N TRP A 108 9.40 6.92 -15.02
CA TRP A 108 8.41 7.76 -14.36
C TRP A 108 8.98 8.36 -13.07
N PRO A 109 8.76 9.66 -12.79
CA PRO A 109 9.27 10.31 -11.58
C PRO A 109 8.51 9.90 -10.31
N THR A 110 7.28 9.40 -10.46
CA THR A 110 6.40 8.97 -9.36
C THR A 110 5.77 7.62 -9.67
N ALA A 111 5.25 6.96 -8.64
CA ALA A 111 4.53 5.70 -8.77
C ALA A 111 3.12 5.80 -8.18
N GLY A 112 2.25 4.87 -8.57
CA GLY A 112 1.07 4.51 -7.81
C GLY A 112 1.41 3.47 -6.73
N VAL A 113 0.55 3.34 -5.75
CA VAL A 113 0.60 2.28 -4.75
C VAL A 113 -0.76 1.62 -4.62
N THR A 114 -0.77 0.30 -4.39
CA THR A 114 -2.00 -0.46 -4.19
C THR A 114 -1.78 -1.67 -3.31
N GLY A 115 -2.83 -2.17 -2.71
CA GLY A 115 -2.84 -3.40 -1.92
C GLY A 115 -4.22 -3.73 -1.38
N CYS A 116 -4.35 -4.95 -0.87
CA CYS A 116 -5.53 -5.48 -0.20
C CYS A 116 -5.21 -5.77 1.25
N ASP A 117 -6.20 -5.79 2.15
CA ASP A 117 -6.01 -6.12 3.58
C ASP A 117 -4.90 -5.26 4.22
N PHE A 118 -3.87 -5.86 4.80
CA PHE A 118 -2.72 -5.13 5.36
C PHE A 118 -1.83 -4.49 4.27
N GLY A 119 -1.86 -5.01 3.04
CA GLY A 119 -1.24 -4.36 1.89
C GLY A 119 -1.87 -2.99 1.57
N ALA A 120 -3.16 -2.82 1.85
CA ALA A 120 -3.82 -1.53 1.76
C ALA A 120 -3.31 -0.54 2.82
N TYR A 121 -3.02 -1.01 4.04
CA TYR A 121 -2.35 -0.22 5.07
C TYR A 121 -0.97 0.27 4.60
N HIS A 122 -0.14 -0.62 4.05
CA HIS A 122 1.16 -0.22 3.51
C HIS A 122 1.02 0.84 2.41
N ALA A 123 0.14 0.60 1.43
CA ALA A 123 -0.10 1.53 0.34
C ALA A 123 -0.56 2.91 0.83
N PHE A 124 -1.53 2.94 1.73
CA PHE A 124 -2.07 4.19 2.28
C PHE A 124 -1.04 4.94 3.11
N THR A 125 -0.36 4.25 4.03
CA THR A 125 0.68 4.84 4.90
C THR A 125 1.84 5.40 4.09
N MET A 126 2.34 4.66 3.09
CA MET A 126 3.42 5.14 2.22
C MET A 126 2.99 6.35 1.39
N ALA A 127 1.77 6.37 0.84
CA ALA A 127 1.26 7.51 0.08
C ALA A 127 1.07 8.76 0.96
N LEU A 128 0.67 8.61 2.21
CA LEU A 128 0.55 9.72 3.15
C LEU A 128 1.91 10.27 3.59
N ARG A 129 2.89 9.40 3.83
CA ARG A 129 4.22 9.80 4.31
C ARG A 129 5.12 10.33 3.20
N HIS A 130 4.94 9.85 1.96
CA HIS A 130 5.75 10.21 0.79
C HIS A 130 4.88 10.66 -0.40
N PRO A 131 4.03 11.69 -0.22
CA PRO A 131 3.06 12.10 -1.25
C PRO A 131 3.70 12.75 -2.49
N ASP A 132 5.00 13.05 -2.45
CA ASP A 132 5.81 13.48 -3.58
C ASP A 132 6.33 12.31 -4.43
N ARG A 133 6.32 11.10 -3.89
CA ARG A 133 6.75 9.87 -4.56
C ARG A 133 5.57 9.05 -5.05
N PHE A 134 4.47 9.05 -4.30
CA PHE A 134 3.28 8.28 -4.58
C PHE A 134 2.10 9.21 -4.86
N THR A 135 1.74 9.31 -6.15
CA THR A 135 0.70 10.25 -6.62
C THR A 135 -0.66 9.60 -6.84
N THR A 136 -0.74 8.29 -6.74
CA THR A 136 -1.97 7.50 -6.83
C THR A 136 -1.97 6.44 -5.73
N CYS A 137 -3.00 6.42 -4.91
CA CYS A 137 -3.20 5.41 -3.87
C CYS A 137 -4.55 4.71 -4.09
N ILE A 138 -4.53 3.38 -4.25
CA ILE A 138 -5.72 2.56 -4.43
C ILE A 138 -5.69 1.44 -3.41
N THR A 139 -6.65 1.44 -2.49
CA THR A 139 -6.74 0.43 -1.42
C THR A 139 -8.02 -0.39 -1.54
N MET A 140 -7.96 -1.66 -1.17
CA MET A 140 -9.07 -2.60 -1.24
C MET A 140 -9.18 -3.37 0.09
N GLY A 141 -10.23 -3.10 0.87
CA GLY A 141 -10.50 -3.77 2.15
C GLY A 141 -9.39 -3.56 3.17
N GLY A 142 -8.94 -2.31 3.35
CA GLY A 142 -7.80 -1.99 4.20
C GLY A 142 -8.13 -1.81 5.66
N THR A 143 -7.25 -2.31 6.54
CA THR A 143 -7.16 -1.86 7.92
C THR A 143 -6.19 -0.69 8.00
N PHE A 144 -6.51 0.33 8.78
CA PHE A 144 -5.66 1.53 8.91
C PHE A 144 -5.33 1.87 10.38
N ASP A 145 -5.79 1.06 11.32
CA ASP A 145 -5.42 1.15 12.73
C ASP A 145 -4.43 0.05 13.11
N ILE A 146 -3.17 0.45 13.37
CA ILE A 146 -2.11 -0.44 13.83
C ILE A 146 -1.95 -0.48 15.33
N THR A 147 -2.74 0.26 16.10
CA THR A 147 -2.59 0.34 17.57
C THR A 147 -2.72 -1.02 18.24
N ARG A 148 -3.53 -1.92 17.65
CA ARG A 148 -3.68 -3.32 18.08
C ARG A 148 -2.39 -4.14 18.07
N PHE A 149 -1.38 -3.72 17.29
CA PHE A 149 -0.08 -4.39 17.22
C PHE A 149 0.97 -3.77 18.13
N LEU A 150 0.62 -2.70 18.86
CA LEU A 150 1.56 -1.91 19.64
C LEU A 150 1.49 -2.16 21.15
N ASP A 151 0.57 -2.99 21.62
CA ASP A 151 0.43 -3.36 23.05
C ASP A 151 0.40 -2.12 23.99
N GLY A 152 -0.19 -1.02 23.53
CA GLY A 152 -0.22 0.27 24.24
C GLY A 152 1.05 1.13 24.14
N TYR A 153 2.06 0.68 23.41
CA TYR A 153 3.27 1.47 23.13
C TYR A 153 2.97 2.65 22.20
N SER A 154 3.58 3.79 22.49
CA SER A 154 3.46 4.98 21.64
C SER A 154 4.76 5.79 21.68
N ASP A 155 5.27 6.11 20.51
CA ASP A 155 6.34 7.07 20.27
C ASP A 155 6.06 7.85 18.97
N LEU A 156 7.00 8.70 18.55
CA LEU A 156 6.81 9.49 17.34
C LEU A 156 6.68 8.62 16.08
N ASP A 157 7.48 7.57 15.97
CA ASP A 157 7.46 6.69 14.78
C ASP A 157 6.16 5.87 14.72
N SER A 158 5.74 5.27 15.83
CA SER A 158 4.47 4.55 15.89
C SER A 158 3.26 5.45 15.61
N TYR A 159 3.28 6.68 16.11
CA TYR A 159 2.27 7.70 15.81
C TYR A 159 2.23 8.02 14.32
N LEU A 160 3.37 8.25 13.68
CA LEU A 160 3.47 8.56 12.25
C LEU A 160 3.16 7.35 11.33
N PHE A 161 3.19 6.13 11.86
CA PHE A 161 2.72 4.92 11.18
C PHE A 161 1.24 4.60 11.45
N SER A 162 0.55 5.42 12.23
CA SER A 162 -0.87 5.25 12.55
C SER A 162 -1.72 6.31 11.83
N PRO A 163 -2.14 6.07 10.56
CA PRO A 163 -2.88 7.06 9.76
C PRO A 163 -4.08 7.67 10.47
N LEU A 164 -4.88 6.84 11.14
CA LEU A 164 -6.07 7.32 11.86
C LEU A 164 -5.73 8.22 13.07
N GLN A 165 -4.49 8.13 13.59
CA GLN A 165 -4.04 8.98 14.70
C GLN A 165 -3.44 10.31 14.23
N PHE A 166 -2.56 10.29 13.21
CA PHE A 166 -1.85 11.51 12.84
C PHE A 166 -2.63 12.41 11.88
N LEU A 167 -3.48 11.85 10.98
CA LEU A 167 -4.24 12.63 10.02
C LEU A 167 -5.09 13.74 10.67
N PRO A 168 -5.82 13.51 11.77
CA PRO A 168 -6.58 14.58 12.44
C PRO A 168 -5.75 15.81 12.79
N HIS A 169 -4.49 15.59 13.17
CA HIS A 169 -3.58 16.64 13.66
C HIS A 169 -2.65 17.20 12.58
N LEU A 170 -2.63 16.63 11.38
CA LEU A 170 -1.78 17.10 10.30
C LEU A 170 -2.26 18.45 9.77
N THR A 171 -1.35 19.46 9.82
CA THR A 171 -1.62 20.83 9.36
C THR A 171 -0.56 21.37 8.41
N ASP A 172 0.51 20.64 8.17
CA ASP A 172 1.61 21.06 7.30
C ASP A 172 1.13 21.22 5.85
N PRO A 173 1.22 22.45 5.28
CA PRO A 173 0.77 22.72 3.91
C PRO A 173 1.49 21.88 2.86
N TRP A 174 2.78 21.51 3.11
CA TRP A 174 3.55 20.71 2.16
C TRP A 174 2.88 19.34 1.88
N TYR A 175 2.36 18.69 2.93
CA TYR A 175 1.60 17.45 2.80
C TYR A 175 0.21 17.69 2.21
N LEU A 176 -0.52 18.67 2.75
CA LEU A 176 -1.91 18.91 2.37
C LEU A 176 -2.07 19.30 0.90
N ASP A 177 -1.15 20.09 0.36
CA ASP A 177 -1.18 20.47 -1.06
C ASP A 177 -0.94 19.26 -1.97
N ARG A 178 -0.06 18.35 -1.57
CA ARG A 178 0.18 17.10 -2.31
C ARG A 178 -0.99 16.13 -2.21
N PHE A 179 -1.60 16.00 -1.03
CA PHE A 179 -2.80 15.17 -0.88
C PHE A 179 -3.92 15.64 -1.80
N ARG A 180 -4.10 16.95 -1.96
CA ARG A 180 -5.10 17.53 -2.88
C ARG A 180 -4.78 17.28 -4.36
N ALA A 181 -3.50 17.21 -4.69
CA ALA A 181 -3.04 16.96 -6.07
C ALA A 181 -3.05 15.47 -6.44
N ASN A 182 -3.00 14.58 -5.46
CA ASN A 182 -2.89 13.13 -5.66
C ASN A 182 -4.27 12.47 -5.79
N LYS A 183 -4.28 11.29 -6.42
CA LYS A 183 -5.49 10.46 -6.59
C LYS A 183 -5.61 9.45 -5.44
N TRP A 184 -6.77 9.44 -4.80
CA TRP A 184 -7.08 8.55 -3.68
C TRP A 184 -8.35 7.77 -3.98
N VAL A 185 -8.24 6.45 -3.98
CA VAL A 185 -9.37 5.51 -4.15
C VAL A 185 -9.32 4.51 -3.02
N LEU A 186 -10.35 4.51 -2.19
CA LEU A 186 -10.53 3.56 -1.11
C LEU A 186 -11.77 2.73 -1.40
N ALA A 187 -11.59 1.43 -1.63
CA ALA A 187 -12.67 0.49 -1.93
C ALA A 187 -12.81 -0.55 -0.82
N VAL A 188 -14.03 -0.91 -0.49
CA VAL A 188 -14.32 -1.88 0.57
C VAL A 188 -15.64 -2.57 0.31
N GLY A 189 -15.78 -3.84 0.75
CA GLY A 189 -17.04 -4.58 0.72
C GLY A 189 -18.00 -4.13 1.82
N GLU A 190 -19.33 -4.29 1.59
CA GLU A 190 -20.34 -3.95 2.60
C GLU A 190 -20.25 -4.84 3.85
N HIS A 191 -19.74 -6.06 3.69
CA HIS A 191 -19.53 -7.03 4.78
C HIS A 191 -18.05 -7.24 5.12
N ASP A 192 -17.17 -6.36 4.63
CA ASP A 192 -15.76 -6.38 4.96
C ASP A 192 -15.53 -6.02 6.43
N VAL A 193 -14.68 -6.78 7.11
CA VAL A 193 -14.35 -6.57 8.54
C VAL A 193 -13.65 -5.24 8.79
N PHE A 194 -13.00 -4.66 7.77
CA PHE A 194 -12.30 -3.37 7.84
C PHE A 194 -13.08 -2.21 7.18
N ARG A 195 -14.37 -2.39 6.97
CA ARG A 195 -15.21 -1.34 6.39
C ARG A 195 -15.15 -0.05 7.22
N ALA A 196 -15.28 -0.16 8.54
CA ALA A 196 -15.24 1.00 9.44
C ALA A 196 -13.90 1.75 9.36
N ASP A 197 -12.78 1.03 9.34
CA ASP A 197 -11.44 1.62 9.20
C ASP A 197 -11.30 2.36 7.84
N THR A 198 -11.83 1.77 6.77
CA THR A 198 -11.78 2.36 5.42
C THR A 198 -12.65 3.63 5.33
N GLU A 199 -13.85 3.62 5.90
CA GLU A 199 -14.73 4.78 5.97
C GLU A 199 -14.09 5.92 6.78
N GLU A 200 -13.50 5.61 7.94
CA GLU A 200 -12.82 6.59 8.78
C GLU A 200 -11.59 7.18 8.10
N ALA A 201 -10.74 6.36 7.47
CA ALA A 201 -9.59 6.85 6.70
C ALA A 201 -10.01 7.82 5.58
N ALA A 202 -11.06 7.49 4.84
CA ALA A 202 -11.61 8.35 3.80
C ALA A 202 -12.17 9.66 4.37
N HIS A 203 -12.89 9.58 5.49
CA HIS A 203 -13.44 10.75 6.18
C HIS A 203 -12.32 11.71 6.64
N LEU A 204 -11.32 11.19 7.34
CA LEU A 204 -10.20 11.98 7.86
C LEU A 204 -9.40 12.66 6.74
N LEU A 205 -9.13 11.94 5.66
CA LEU A 205 -8.41 12.51 4.52
C LEU A 205 -9.26 13.56 3.79
N SER A 206 -10.56 13.34 3.64
CA SER A 206 -11.50 14.30 3.06
C SER A 206 -11.62 15.56 3.91
N ALA A 207 -11.57 15.44 5.24
CA ALA A 207 -11.59 16.58 6.17
C ALA A 207 -10.35 17.49 6.01
N LYS A 208 -9.27 17.02 5.37
CA LYS A 208 -8.10 17.83 4.98
C LYS A 208 -8.28 18.56 3.64
N GLY A 209 -9.47 18.54 3.06
CA GLY A 209 -9.77 19.17 1.77
C GLY A 209 -9.27 18.36 0.57
N THR A 210 -9.02 17.08 0.74
CA THR A 210 -8.58 16.14 -0.31
C THR A 210 -9.78 15.48 -0.97
N SER A 211 -9.76 15.34 -2.29
CA SER A 211 -10.77 14.56 -3.03
C SER A 211 -10.49 13.06 -2.87
N VAL A 212 -11.36 12.35 -2.19
CA VAL A 212 -11.26 10.91 -1.96
C VAL A 212 -12.43 10.20 -2.63
N SER A 213 -12.15 9.22 -3.47
CA SER A 213 -13.16 8.31 -4.04
C SER A 213 -13.34 7.12 -3.10
N LEU A 214 -14.32 7.20 -2.21
CA LEU A 214 -14.72 6.08 -1.37
C LEU A 214 -15.77 5.23 -2.09
N HIS A 215 -15.55 3.92 -2.21
CA HIS A 215 -16.44 2.97 -2.85
C HIS A 215 -16.79 1.82 -1.91
N ILE A 216 -18.03 1.78 -1.45
CA ILE A 216 -18.57 0.66 -0.68
C ILE A 216 -19.33 -0.25 -1.65
N TRP A 217 -18.80 -1.45 -1.85
CA TRP A 217 -19.40 -2.44 -2.75
C TRP A 217 -20.47 -3.25 -2.03
N GLY A 218 -21.70 -3.16 -2.54
CA GLY A 218 -22.85 -3.92 -2.06
C GLY A 218 -22.95 -5.36 -2.60
N HIS A 219 -24.14 -5.95 -2.46
CA HIS A 219 -24.47 -7.28 -2.97
C HIS A 219 -23.66 -8.42 -2.35
N GLY A 220 -23.40 -8.37 -1.05
CA GLY A 220 -22.72 -9.42 -0.31
C GLY A 220 -21.21 -9.43 -0.47
N THR A 221 -20.61 -8.33 -0.90
CA THR A 221 -19.17 -8.21 -1.07
C THR A 221 -18.44 -8.33 0.27
N MET A 222 -17.47 -9.23 0.32
CA MET A 222 -16.76 -9.65 1.51
C MET A 222 -15.30 -9.14 1.50
N HIS A 223 -14.55 -9.54 2.51
CA HIS A 223 -13.11 -9.38 2.61
C HIS A 223 -12.42 -10.59 1.97
N ASP A 224 -12.36 -10.66 0.63
CA ASP A 224 -11.84 -11.84 -0.06
C ASP A 224 -11.33 -11.51 -1.48
N TRP A 225 -10.46 -12.36 -2.00
CA TRP A 225 -9.78 -12.23 -3.28
C TRP A 225 -10.70 -12.03 -4.49
N PRO A 226 -11.81 -12.77 -4.66
CA PRO A 226 -12.71 -12.56 -5.80
C PRO A 226 -13.28 -11.14 -5.85
N ASP A 227 -13.52 -10.54 -4.69
CA ASP A 227 -14.02 -9.18 -4.59
C ASP A 227 -12.93 -8.16 -4.88
N TRP A 228 -11.73 -8.37 -4.36
CA TRP A 228 -10.58 -7.52 -4.66
C TRP A 228 -10.16 -7.58 -6.13
N GLN A 229 -10.26 -8.74 -6.80
CA GLN A 229 -10.03 -8.85 -8.24
C GLN A 229 -11.01 -7.94 -9.03
N ARG A 230 -12.29 -7.93 -8.66
CA ARG A 230 -13.31 -7.05 -9.29
C ARG A 230 -13.01 -5.57 -9.02
N MET A 231 -12.62 -5.24 -7.79
CA MET A 231 -12.22 -3.87 -7.40
C MET A 231 -10.96 -3.42 -8.15
N ALA A 232 -9.94 -4.28 -8.25
CA ALA A 232 -8.73 -3.98 -9.01
C ALA A 232 -9.05 -3.70 -10.49
N LYS A 233 -9.90 -4.53 -11.11
CA LYS A 233 -10.35 -4.31 -12.48
C LYS A 233 -11.09 -2.98 -12.66
N ALA A 234 -11.80 -2.52 -11.64
CA ALA A 234 -12.56 -1.27 -11.71
C ALA A 234 -11.69 -0.02 -11.49
N TYR A 235 -10.71 -0.07 -10.59
CA TYR A 235 -10.04 1.13 -10.07
C TYR A 235 -8.56 1.25 -10.41
N VAL A 236 -7.83 0.16 -10.50
CA VAL A 236 -6.45 0.18 -10.97
C VAL A 236 -6.46 0.55 -12.45
N PRO A 237 -5.63 1.51 -12.93
CA PRO A 237 -5.74 2.13 -14.25
C PRO A 237 -5.80 1.19 -15.41
#